data_463e160b880b73c71b0bdfd887e35194
#
_entry.id   463e160b880b73c71b0bdfd887e35194
#
_cell.length_a   1.000
_cell.length_b   1.000
_cell.length_c   1.000
_cell.angle_alpha   90.00
_cell.angle_beta   90.00
_cell.angle_gamma   90.00
#
_symmetry.space_group_name_H-M   'P 1'
#
loop_
_entity.id
_entity.type
_entity.pdbx_description
1 polymer ?
#
loop_
_entity_poly.entity_id
_entity_poly.type
_entity_poly.pdbx_seq_one_letter_code
_entity_poly.pdbx_strand_id
1 'polypeptide(L)'
;VLPTSTDMNLYGGIYREAELILTERTAISPLYLGSDGVLVHPQTVGPEKVEGEIEVHITSKGDNSCTLNVDITSPRGERVFSKRQKARLDGKPVSVAFSVDNPTLWSLRDPALYTVTASIGEDSITDRVAVRTGFRSIGASTAEGLTINGERTPVRGVTLYHDNALSGGTLTPEDYDADLRIIRTMGANALRSAVMPHAQYLYDRCDEQGMLVWIDA
;
A
#
# COMPACT_ATOMS: atom_id res chain seq x y z
N VAL A 1 18.38 -18.97 -21.72
CA VAL A 1 17.88 -17.60 -21.73
C VAL A 1 18.40 -16.97 -23.00
N LEU A 2 17.51 -16.55 -23.89
CA LEU A 2 17.90 -15.84 -25.10
C LEU A 2 18.40 -14.45 -24.70
N PRO A 3 19.57 -14.00 -25.20
CA PRO A 3 19.98 -12.63 -25.02
C PRO A 3 18.92 -11.73 -25.69
N THR A 4 18.28 -10.91 -24.90
CA THR A 4 17.33 -9.93 -25.39
C THR A 4 18.11 -8.70 -25.83
N SER A 5 17.65 -8.00 -26.86
CA SER A 5 18.20 -6.71 -27.27
C SER A 5 17.79 -5.56 -26.32
N THR A 6 17.31 -5.90 -25.16
CA THR A 6 16.83 -4.96 -24.12
C THR A 6 17.89 -4.80 -23.03
N ASP A 7 17.88 -3.66 -22.38
CA ASP A 7 18.81 -3.30 -21.29
C ASP A 7 18.58 -4.11 -19.99
N MET A 8 17.77 -5.15 -20.03
CA MET A 8 17.38 -5.91 -18.85
C MET A 8 17.34 -7.41 -19.09
N ASN A 9 17.55 -8.16 -18.03
CA ASN A 9 17.39 -9.61 -18.03
C ASN A 9 15.92 -9.99 -17.79
N LEU A 10 15.44 -10.95 -18.57
CA LEU A 10 14.13 -11.56 -18.36
C LEU A 10 14.34 -12.94 -17.71
N TYR A 11 13.84 -13.06 -16.50
CA TYR A 11 13.89 -14.30 -15.73
C TYR A 11 12.60 -15.08 -15.90
N GLY A 12 12.70 -16.40 -16.06
CA GLY A 12 11.54 -17.29 -16.09
C GLY A 12 11.35 -18.01 -14.76
N GLY A 13 10.17 -18.57 -14.56
CA GLY A 13 9.82 -19.32 -13.36
C GLY A 13 9.25 -18.46 -12.24
N ILE A 14 9.08 -19.09 -11.07
CA ILE A 14 8.61 -18.43 -9.85
C ILE A 14 9.86 -17.98 -9.08
N TYR A 15 10.14 -16.68 -9.09
CA TYR A 15 11.31 -16.07 -8.45
C TYR A 15 10.96 -15.18 -7.25
N ARG A 16 9.69 -15.14 -6.87
CA ARG A 16 9.17 -14.51 -5.65
C ARG A 16 8.47 -15.54 -4.80
N GLU A 17 8.18 -15.16 -3.57
CA GLU A 17 7.48 -16.01 -2.60
C GLU A 17 6.12 -16.46 -3.14
N ALA A 18 5.73 -17.66 -2.75
CA ALA A 18 4.41 -18.22 -3.02
C ALA A 18 3.76 -18.58 -1.67
N GLU A 19 2.56 -18.09 -1.45
CA GLU A 19 1.80 -18.30 -0.22
C GLU A 19 0.56 -19.14 -0.46
N LEU A 20 0.19 -19.94 0.53
CA LEU A 20 -1.10 -20.60 0.61
C LEU A 20 -1.94 -19.95 1.71
N ILE A 21 -2.94 -19.19 1.32
CA ILE A 21 -3.85 -18.51 2.25
C ILE A 21 -5.06 -19.41 2.51
N LEU A 22 -5.23 -19.83 3.77
CA LEU A 22 -6.39 -20.59 4.23
C LEU A 22 -7.34 -19.63 4.96
N THR A 23 -8.59 -19.60 4.52
CA THR A 23 -9.62 -18.74 5.10
C THR A 23 -10.85 -19.55 5.50
N GLU A 24 -11.69 -18.98 6.34
CA GLU A 24 -13.04 -19.47 6.58
C GLU A 24 -13.92 -19.27 5.33
N ARG A 25 -15.16 -19.80 5.38
CA ARG A 25 -16.13 -19.68 4.25
C ARG A 25 -16.48 -18.24 3.94
N THR A 26 -16.50 -17.39 4.95
CA THR A 26 -16.68 -15.95 4.83
C THR A 26 -15.39 -15.28 5.27
N ALA A 27 -14.73 -14.59 4.34
CA ALA A 27 -13.42 -14.00 4.54
C ALA A 27 -13.26 -12.68 3.77
N ILE A 28 -12.35 -11.82 4.22
CA ILE A 28 -11.88 -10.67 3.46
C ILE A 28 -11.08 -11.22 2.28
N SER A 29 -11.42 -10.78 1.06
CA SER A 29 -10.97 -11.44 -0.15
C SER A 29 -9.54 -11.04 -0.54
N PRO A 30 -8.57 -11.97 -0.56
CA PRO A 30 -7.25 -11.72 -1.11
C PRO A 30 -7.20 -11.79 -2.65
N LEU A 31 -8.36 -12.02 -3.29
CA LEU A 31 -8.44 -12.25 -4.74
C LEU A 31 -8.75 -10.98 -5.55
N TYR A 32 -9.12 -9.90 -4.90
CA TYR A 32 -9.44 -8.66 -5.61
C TYR A 32 -8.16 -7.97 -6.07
N LEU A 33 -7.87 -8.05 -7.36
CA LEU A 33 -6.68 -7.45 -8.01
C LEU A 33 -5.34 -7.84 -7.35
N GLY A 34 -5.28 -8.99 -6.67
CA GLY A 34 -4.09 -9.39 -5.90
C GLY A 34 -3.80 -8.50 -4.69
N SER A 35 -4.80 -7.76 -4.19
CA SER A 35 -4.70 -6.92 -3.00
C SER A 35 -5.14 -7.70 -1.76
N ASP A 36 -4.91 -7.09 -0.58
CA ASP A 36 -5.39 -7.63 0.70
C ASP A 36 -6.91 -7.52 0.89
N GLY A 37 -7.65 -7.03 -0.11
CA GLY A 37 -9.10 -6.88 -0.08
C GLY A 37 -9.61 -5.70 0.77
N VAL A 38 -8.70 -4.83 1.24
CA VAL A 38 -9.00 -3.60 1.97
C VAL A 38 -8.34 -2.44 1.25
N LEU A 39 -9.13 -1.54 0.67
CA LEU A 39 -8.65 -0.39 -0.08
C LEU A 39 -9.04 0.89 0.66
N VAL A 40 -8.13 1.84 0.75
CA VAL A 40 -8.35 3.13 1.42
C VAL A 40 -8.38 4.23 0.36
N HIS A 41 -9.48 4.94 0.27
CA HIS A 41 -9.74 6.00 -0.69
C HIS A 41 -9.93 7.35 0.01
N PRO A 42 -8.86 8.09 0.35
CA PRO A 42 -8.98 9.44 0.85
C PRO A 42 -9.58 10.34 -0.24
N GLN A 43 -10.64 11.08 0.08
CA GLN A 43 -11.31 12.02 -0.83
C GLN A 43 -10.93 13.46 -0.53
N THR A 44 -10.85 13.79 0.77
CA THR A 44 -10.36 15.09 1.25
C THR A 44 -9.14 14.84 2.13
N VAL A 45 -8.06 15.54 1.85
CA VAL A 45 -6.82 15.45 2.63
C VAL A 45 -6.35 16.85 2.99
N GLY A 46 -6.35 17.16 4.26
CA GLY A 46 -5.86 18.42 4.81
C GLY A 46 -5.28 18.28 6.21
N PRO A 47 -4.60 19.32 6.72
CA PRO A 47 -3.97 19.26 8.04
C PRO A 47 -4.98 19.19 9.19
N GLU A 48 -6.19 19.71 8.99
CA GLU A 48 -7.25 19.67 10.01
C GLU A 48 -8.05 18.37 9.95
N LYS A 49 -8.18 17.77 8.76
CA LYS A 49 -9.05 16.64 8.55
C LYS A 49 -8.68 15.83 7.31
N VAL A 50 -8.86 14.50 7.43
CA VAL A 50 -8.91 13.59 6.30
C VAL A 50 -10.26 12.87 6.32
N GLU A 51 -10.93 12.86 5.17
CA GLU A 51 -12.18 12.13 4.96
C GLU A 51 -12.08 11.26 3.72
N GLY A 52 -12.80 10.13 3.75
CA GLY A 52 -12.82 9.23 2.62
C GLY A 52 -13.63 7.97 2.89
N GLU A 53 -13.34 6.94 2.10
CA GLU A 53 -13.98 5.64 2.20
C GLU A 53 -12.95 4.53 2.30
N ILE A 54 -13.28 3.50 3.07
CA ILE A 54 -12.57 2.24 3.12
C ILE A 54 -13.46 1.22 2.45
N GLU A 55 -12.95 0.63 1.38
CA GLU A 55 -13.62 -0.41 0.63
C GLU A 55 -13.10 -1.78 1.09
N VAL A 56 -14.02 -2.67 1.52
CA VAL A 56 -13.69 -4.00 2.00
C VAL A 56 -14.35 -5.03 1.11
N HIS A 57 -13.52 -5.85 0.45
CA HIS A 57 -13.96 -6.95 -0.38
C HIS A 57 -14.13 -8.20 0.47
N ILE A 58 -15.36 -8.70 0.60
CA ILE A 58 -15.68 -9.89 1.39
C ILE A 58 -16.24 -10.95 0.46
N THR A 59 -15.67 -12.16 0.52
CA THR A 59 -16.20 -13.34 -0.14
C THR A 59 -16.93 -14.21 0.86
N SER A 60 -18.02 -14.86 0.43
CA SER A 60 -18.74 -15.82 1.25
C SER A 60 -19.24 -17.00 0.42
N LYS A 61 -19.23 -18.18 1.03
CA LYS A 61 -19.83 -19.41 0.49
C LYS A 61 -21.00 -19.82 1.37
N GLY A 62 -22.10 -19.03 1.32
CA GLY A 62 -23.37 -19.40 1.96
C GLY A 62 -23.96 -18.33 2.88
N ASP A 63 -23.17 -17.44 3.45
CA ASP A 63 -23.70 -16.36 4.30
C ASP A 63 -24.15 -15.16 3.45
N ASN A 64 -25.26 -14.55 3.83
CA ASN A 64 -25.81 -13.36 3.16
C ASN A 64 -25.41 -12.05 3.85
N SER A 65 -24.82 -12.14 5.05
CA SER A 65 -24.35 -10.98 5.81
C SER A 65 -23.31 -11.40 6.84
N CYS A 66 -22.45 -10.46 7.24
CA CYS A 66 -21.55 -10.59 8.37
C CYS A 66 -21.50 -9.28 9.16
N THR A 67 -20.90 -9.30 10.33
CA THR A 67 -20.54 -8.07 11.07
C THR A 67 -19.12 -7.68 10.66
N LEU A 68 -19.00 -6.46 10.10
CA LEU A 68 -17.72 -5.84 9.75
C LEU A 68 -17.37 -4.78 10.79
N ASN A 69 -16.14 -4.83 11.28
CA ASN A 69 -15.53 -3.78 12.08
C ASN A 69 -14.31 -3.23 11.37
N VAL A 70 -14.21 -1.90 11.30
CA VAL A 70 -13.08 -1.19 10.70
C VAL A 70 -12.52 -0.20 11.71
N ASP A 71 -11.24 -0.34 12.02
CA ASP A 71 -10.50 0.56 12.90
C ASP A 71 -9.38 1.26 12.12
N ILE A 72 -9.10 2.53 12.43
CA ILE A 72 -7.89 3.23 12.00
C ILE A 72 -7.06 3.56 13.22
N THR A 73 -5.80 3.13 13.17
CA THR A 73 -4.80 3.39 14.21
C THR A 73 -3.77 4.39 13.67
N SER A 74 -3.49 5.42 14.45
CA SER A 74 -2.51 6.46 14.11
C SER A 74 -1.07 5.91 14.14
N PRO A 75 -0.07 6.65 13.60
CA PRO A 75 1.34 6.29 13.70
C PRO A 75 1.85 6.14 15.15
N ARG A 76 1.12 6.71 16.12
CA ARG A 76 1.44 6.62 17.56
C ARG A 76 0.77 5.43 18.26
N GLY A 77 0.00 4.62 17.52
CA GLY A 77 -0.72 3.48 18.06
C GLY A 77 -2.09 3.82 18.68
N GLU A 78 -2.58 5.04 18.53
CA GLU A 78 -3.89 5.47 19.04
C GLU A 78 -4.98 5.13 18.04
N ARG A 79 -6.10 4.57 18.49
CA ARG A 79 -7.27 4.33 17.64
C ARG A 79 -8.01 5.65 17.42
N VAL A 80 -7.92 6.18 16.19
CA VAL A 80 -8.50 7.47 15.79
C VAL A 80 -9.84 7.35 15.07
N PHE A 81 -10.19 6.15 14.63
CA PHE A 81 -11.49 5.85 14.03
C PHE A 81 -11.88 4.41 14.35
N SER A 82 -13.18 4.18 14.56
CA SER A 82 -13.76 2.84 14.70
C SER A 82 -15.20 2.84 14.22
N LYS A 83 -15.56 1.86 13.39
CA LYS A 83 -16.94 1.67 12.96
C LYS A 83 -17.26 0.20 12.84
N ARG A 84 -18.37 -0.18 13.48
CA ARG A 84 -18.94 -1.53 13.38
C ARG A 84 -20.29 -1.44 12.66
N GLN A 85 -20.48 -2.28 11.66
CA GLN A 85 -21.72 -2.35 10.90
C GLN A 85 -22.02 -3.75 10.42
N LYS A 86 -23.30 -4.03 10.15
CA LYS A 86 -23.71 -5.25 9.45
C LYS A 86 -23.45 -5.04 7.96
N ALA A 87 -22.70 -5.94 7.35
CA ALA A 87 -22.36 -5.95 5.94
C ALA A 87 -23.25 -6.96 5.21
N ARG A 88 -23.83 -6.54 4.08
CA ARG A 88 -24.53 -7.43 3.18
C ARG A 88 -23.53 -8.03 2.20
N LEU A 89 -23.62 -9.33 1.96
CA LEU A 89 -22.73 -10.10 1.10
C LEU A 89 -23.45 -10.41 -0.22
N ASP A 90 -23.54 -9.44 -1.10
CA ASP A 90 -24.19 -9.53 -2.42
C ASP A 90 -23.18 -9.52 -3.59
N GLY A 91 -21.89 -9.76 -3.29
CA GLY A 91 -20.81 -9.75 -4.27
C GLY A 91 -20.24 -8.36 -4.55
N LYS A 92 -20.77 -7.31 -3.91
CA LYS A 92 -20.24 -5.96 -3.97
C LYS A 92 -19.32 -5.67 -2.78
N PRO A 93 -18.33 -4.79 -2.95
CA PRO A 93 -17.53 -4.34 -1.82
C PRO A 93 -18.37 -3.59 -0.79
N VAL A 94 -17.97 -3.66 0.46
CA VAL A 94 -18.59 -2.93 1.55
C VAL A 94 -17.83 -1.62 1.77
N SER A 95 -18.52 -0.50 1.58
CA SER A 95 -17.94 0.83 1.80
C SER A 95 -18.18 1.30 3.24
N VAL A 96 -17.13 1.87 3.85
CA VAL A 96 -17.13 2.44 5.19
C VAL A 96 -16.57 3.85 5.13
N ALA A 97 -17.43 4.86 5.20
CA ALA A 97 -16.98 6.24 5.28
C ALA A 97 -16.24 6.49 6.61
N PHE A 98 -15.09 7.15 6.53
CA PHE A 98 -14.25 7.49 7.67
C PHE A 98 -13.89 8.98 7.71
N SER A 99 -13.51 9.43 8.89
CA SER A 99 -12.97 10.77 9.14
C SER A 99 -11.91 10.68 10.23
N VAL A 100 -10.77 11.34 10.02
CA VAL A 100 -9.69 11.50 11.01
C VAL A 100 -9.42 12.98 11.17
N ASP A 101 -9.59 13.49 12.38
CA ASP A 101 -9.33 14.88 12.73
C ASP A 101 -7.86 15.10 13.10
N ASN A 102 -7.29 16.25 12.70
CA ASN A 102 -5.90 16.66 12.94
C ASN A 102 -4.88 15.56 12.61
N PRO A 103 -4.91 15.00 11.40
CA PRO A 103 -4.03 13.89 11.03
C PRO A 103 -2.58 14.35 10.90
N THR A 104 -1.64 13.47 11.23
CA THR A 104 -0.26 13.62 10.76
C THR A 104 -0.20 13.18 9.31
N LEU A 105 0.04 14.10 8.39
CA LEU A 105 0.12 13.80 6.96
C LEU A 105 1.47 13.14 6.62
N TRP A 106 1.42 12.15 5.75
CA TRP A 106 2.62 11.53 5.22
C TRP A 106 3.40 12.51 4.34
N SER A 107 4.68 12.62 4.55
CA SER A 107 5.59 13.40 3.73
C SER A 107 6.94 12.70 3.59
N LEU A 108 7.81 13.21 2.70
CA LEU A 108 9.16 12.68 2.53
C LEU A 108 10.03 12.82 3.80
N ARG A 109 9.70 13.78 4.67
CA ARG A 109 10.45 14.06 5.91
C ARG A 109 9.84 13.35 7.12
N ASP A 110 8.52 13.23 7.12
CA ASP A 110 7.74 12.56 8.16
C ASP A 110 6.79 11.56 7.49
N PRO A 111 7.25 10.32 7.24
CA PRO A 111 6.47 9.31 6.54
C PRO A 111 5.46 8.63 7.48
N ALA A 112 4.53 9.42 7.99
CA ALA A 112 3.50 8.97 8.93
C ALA A 112 2.54 7.96 8.29
N LEU A 113 2.53 6.72 8.78
CA LEU A 113 1.68 5.63 8.28
C LEU A 113 0.63 5.25 9.32
N TYR A 114 -0.62 5.26 8.89
CA TYR A 114 -1.77 4.74 9.62
C TYR A 114 -1.97 3.27 9.31
N THR A 115 -2.50 2.52 10.26
CA THR A 115 -2.93 1.15 10.05
C THR A 115 -4.45 1.11 10.00
N VAL A 116 -5.00 0.63 8.90
CA VAL A 116 -6.42 0.35 8.73
C VAL A 116 -6.63 -1.13 8.91
N THR A 117 -7.42 -1.52 9.92
CA THR A 117 -7.73 -2.91 10.22
C THR A 117 -9.20 -3.17 9.95
N ALA A 118 -9.47 -4.07 9.02
CA ALA A 118 -10.81 -4.63 8.84
C ALA A 118 -10.87 -6.01 9.50
N SER A 119 -11.95 -6.28 10.23
CA SER A 119 -12.20 -7.58 10.82
C SER A 119 -13.66 -7.96 10.69
N ILE A 120 -13.93 -9.24 10.49
CA ILE A 120 -15.27 -9.80 10.39
C ILE A 120 -15.51 -10.83 11.49
N GLY A 121 -16.77 -10.93 11.93
CA GLY A 121 -17.21 -11.85 12.97
C GLY A 121 -18.18 -11.17 13.94
N GLU A 122 -19.04 -11.93 14.59
CA GLU A 122 -20.06 -11.42 15.49
C GLU A 122 -19.62 -11.47 16.95
N ASP A 123 -19.42 -12.65 17.49
CA ASP A 123 -18.96 -12.87 18.87
C ASP A 123 -17.43 -13.08 18.97
N SER A 124 -16.84 -13.57 17.89
CA SER A 124 -15.39 -13.74 17.74
C SER A 124 -14.95 -13.30 16.36
N ILE A 125 -13.71 -12.83 16.26
CA ILE A 125 -13.13 -12.48 14.96
C ILE A 125 -12.83 -13.77 14.21
N THR A 126 -13.43 -13.90 13.02
CA THR A 126 -13.22 -15.04 12.12
C THR A 126 -12.18 -14.75 11.03
N ASP A 127 -12.02 -13.46 10.68
CA ASP A 127 -10.96 -13.02 9.78
C ASP A 127 -10.56 -11.57 10.06
N ARG A 128 -9.31 -11.23 9.77
CA ARG A 128 -8.75 -9.90 9.99
C ARG A 128 -7.67 -9.60 8.97
N VAL A 129 -7.76 -8.42 8.38
CA VAL A 129 -6.75 -7.86 7.47
C VAL A 129 -6.35 -6.48 7.96
N ALA A 130 -5.07 -6.16 7.90
CA ALA A 130 -4.52 -4.85 8.23
C ALA A 130 -3.68 -4.33 7.08
N VAL A 131 -3.99 -3.12 6.62
CA VAL A 131 -3.23 -2.43 5.57
C VAL A 131 -2.70 -1.11 6.10
N ARG A 132 -1.57 -0.67 5.56
CA ARG A 132 -0.96 0.63 5.92
C ARG A 132 -1.29 1.68 4.87
N THR A 133 -1.48 2.91 5.29
CA THR A 133 -1.73 4.04 4.40
C THR A 133 -1.14 5.32 4.96
N GLY A 134 -0.57 6.15 4.07
CA GLY A 134 -0.13 7.51 4.40
C GLY A 134 -1.08 8.53 3.78
N PHE A 135 -1.72 9.35 4.59
CA PHE A 135 -2.59 10.41 4.09
C PHE A 135 -1.77 11.55 3.52
N ARG A 136 -1.89 11.79 2.22
CA ARG A 136 -1.19 12.88 1.52
C ARG A 136 -2.03 13.41 0.36
N SER A 137 -1.89 14.68 0.06
CA SER A 137 -2.36 15.26 -1.19
C SER A 137 -1.20 15.39 -2.18
N ILE A 138 -1.45 15.10 -3.44
CA ILE A 138 -0.48 15.23 -4.53
C ILE A 138 -1.05 16.22 -5.53
N GLY A 139 -0.27 17.25 -5.85
CA GLY A 139 -0.61 18.22 -6.88
C GLY A 139 0.51 18.36 -7.89
N ALA A 140 0.18 18.79 -9.10
CA ALA A 140 1.16 19.13 -10.12
C ALA A 140 0.68 20.33 -10.94
N SER A 141 1.57 21.28 -11.17
CA SER A 141 1.32 22.44 -12.03
C SER A 141 2.55 22.81 -12.80
N THR A 142 2.38 23.54 -13.92
CA THR A 142 3.53 24.05 -14.70
C THR A 142 4.33 25.10 -13.96
N ALA A 143 3.73 25.81 -13.03
CA ALA A 143 4.37 26.88 -12.26
C ALA A 143 5.17 26.33 -11.06
N GLU A 144 4.62 25.36 -10.34
CA GLU A 144 5.20 24.88 -9.09
C GLU A 144 5.83 23.49 -9.21
N GLY A 145 5.51 22.74 -10.28
CA GLY A 145 5.91 21.35 -10.43
C GLY A 145 5.09 20.43 -9.55
N LEU A 146 5.71 19.38 -9.04
CA LEU A 146 5.09 18.45 -8.08
C LEU A 146 4.99 19.09 -6.70
N THR A 147 3.83 18.94 -6.07
CA THR A 147 3.60 19.32 -4.67
C THR A 147 3.08 18.14 -3.87
N ILE A 148 3.54 18.00 -2.64
CA ILE A 148 3.03 17.05 -1.64
C ILE A 148 2.50 17.88 -0.46
N ASN A 149 1.22 17.71 -0.12
CA ASN A 149 0.53 18.50 0.92
C ASN A 149 0.64 20.03 0.70
N GLY A 150 0.61 20.45 -0.58
CA GLY A 150 0.77 21.85 -0.95
C GLY A 150 2.23 22.37 -0.97
N GLU A 151 3.20 21.60 -0.50
CA GLU A 151 4.61 21.97 -0.53
C GLU A 151 5.29 21.51 -1.83
N ARG A 152 6.03 22.44 -2.47
CA ARG A 152 6.83 22.11 -3.66
C ARG A 152 7.86 21.04 -3.35
N THR A 153 7.82 19.94 -4.10
CA THR A 153 8.65 18.77 -3.89
C THR A 153 9.50 18.48 -5.13
N PRO A 154 10.73 19.00 -5.20
CA PRO A 154 11.65 18.68 -6.29
C PRO A 154 11.97 17.18 -6.29
N VAL A 155 11.71 16.50 -7.41
CA VAL A 155 11.98 15.07 -7.56
C VAL A 155 13.43 14.86 -7.99
N ARG A 156 14.17 14.08 -7.22
CA ARG A 156 15.50 13.55 -7.55
C ARG A 156 15.39 12.04 -7.52
N GLY A 157 15.18 11.45 -8.70
CA GLY A 157 14.89 10.04 -8.84
C GLY A 157 16.02 9.26 -9.48
N VAL A 158 16.06 7.98 -9.19
CA VAL A 158 16.89 6.97 -9.86
C VAL A 158 16.01 5.86 -10.41
N THR A 159 16.46 5.18 -11.44
CA THR A 159 15.79 3.99 -11.97
C THR A 159 16.36 2.75 -11.27
N LEU A 160 15.46 1.91 -10.77
CA LEU A 160 15.80 0.62 -10.19
C LEU A 160 15.22 -0.50 -11.06
N TYR A 161 16.08 -1.42 -11.47
CA TYR A 161 15.69 -2.65 -12.14
C TYR A 161 15.57 -3.78 -11.13
N HIS A 162 14.68 -4.73 -11.41
CA HIS A 162 14.53 -5.94 -10.59
C HIS A 162 15.62 -6.97 -10.93
N ASP A 163 16.87 -6.61 -10.63
CA ASP A 163 18.03 -7.41 -10.96
C ASP A 163 19.17 -7.16 -9.95
N ASN A 164 19.89 -8.23 -9.61
CA ASN A 164 21.05 -8.19 -8.75
C ASN A 164 22.17 -9.04 -9.38
N ALA A 165 23.40 -8.56 -9.33
CA ALA A 165 24.56 -9.21 -9.95
C ALA A 165 24.85 -10.63 -9.44
N LEU A 166 24.44 -10.94 -8.20
CA LEU A 166 24.71 -12.23 -7.56
C LEU A 166 23.53 -13.19 -7.64
N SER A 167 22.28 -12.67 -7.48
CA SER A 167 21.07 -13.46 -7.36
C SER A 167 20.11 -13.33 -8.56
N GLY A 168 20.48 -12.49 -9.55
CA GLY A 168 19.60 -12.22 -10.68
C GLY A 168 18.28 -11.60 -10.22
N GLY A 169 17.14 -12.12 -10.68
CA GLY A 169 15.81 -11.65 -10.29
C GLY A 169 15.31 -12.15 -8.93
N THR A 170 16.11 -12.92 -8.19
CA THR A 170 15.74 -13.43 -6.86
C THR A 170 16.24 -12.47 -5.79
N LEU A 171 15.59 -11.30 -5.65
CA LEU A 171 15.96 -10.28 -4.67
C LEU A 171 15.36 -10.59 -3.30
N THR A 172 16.21 -10.44 -2.27
CA THR A 172 15.81 -10.56 -0.86
C THR A 172 15.45 -9.19 -0.25
N PRO A 173 14.80 -9.14 0.91
CA PRO A 173 14.60 -7.91 1.67
C PRO A 173 15.89 -7.13 1.92
N GLU A 174 17.00 -7.82 2.20
CA GLU A 174 18.32 -7.24 2.44
C GLU A 174 18.90 -6.57 1.20
N ASP A 175 18.67 -7.14 0.00
CA ASP A 175 19.06 -6.54 -1.27
C ASP A 175 18.34 -5.21 -1.48
N TYR A 176 17.03 -5.18 -1.29
CA TYR A 176 16.25 -3.93 -1.39
C TYR A 176 16.67 -2.89 -0.37
N ASP A 177 16.94 -3.28 0.88
CA ASP A 177 17.42 -2.35 1.92
C ASP A 177 18.80 -1.80 1.59
N ALA A 178 19.68 -2.60 0.98
CA ALA A 178 20.99 -2.14 0.53
C ALA A 178 20.86 -1.11 -0.59
N ASP A 179 20.02 -1.37 -1.59
CA ASP A 179 19.77 -0.45 -2.70
C ASP A 179 19.15 0.86 -2.21
N LEU A 180 18.12 0.80 -1.38
CA LEU A 180 17.48 1.99 -0.80
C LEU A 180 18.46 2.84 0.02
N ARG A 181 19.36 2.21 0.75
CA ARG A 181 20.41 2.91 1.49
C ARG A 181 21.35 3.68 0.57
N ILE A 182 21.77 3.05 -0.54
CA ILE A 182 22.62 3.70 -1.55
C ILE A 182 21.87 4.87 -2.18
N ILE A 183 20.65 4.65 -2.63
CA ILE A 183 19.79 5.64 -3.27
C ILE A 183 19.60 6.87 -2.37
N ARG A 184 19.34 6.67 -1.08
CA ARG A 184 19.21 7.76 -0.11
C ARG A 184 20.53 8.49 0.16
N THR A 185 21.64 7.75 0.22
CA THR A 185 22.97 8.35 0.41
C THR A 185 23.34 9.26 -0.75
N MET A 186 22.87 8.98 -1.96
CA MET A 186 23.02 9.85 -3.13
C MET A 186 22.15 11.13 -3.05
N GLY A 187 21.26 11.24 -2.06
CA GLY A 187 20.33 12.36 -1.92
C GLY A 187 19.09 12.25 -2.82
N ALA A 188 18.80 11.07 -3.36
CA ALA A 188 17.57 10.81 -4.09
C ALA A 188 16.37 10.69 -3.14
N ASN A 189 15.22 11.15 -3.57
CA ASN A 189 13.95 11.09 -2.85
C ASN A 189 12.85 10.38 -3.62
N ALA A 190 13.20 9.79 -4.76
CA ALA A 190 12.30 9.05 -5.62
C ALA A 190 13.02 7.90 -6.30
N LEU A 191 12.29 6.86 -6.64
CA LEU A 191 12.75 5.80 -7.52
C LEU A 191 11.72 5.48 -8.60
N ARG A 192 12.20 5.02 -9.74
CA ARG A 192 11.38 4.44 -10.79
C ARG A 192 11.56 2.93 -10.73
N SER A 193 10.47 2.23 -10.41
CA SER A 193 10.37 0.77 -10.52
C SER A 193 10.22 0.43 -12.01
N ALA A 194 11.35 0.09 -12.66
CA ALA A 194 11.41 0.01 -14.09
C ALA A 194 10.85 -1.31 -14.62
N VAL A 195 10.09 -1.22 -15.71
CA VAL A 195 9.64 -2.30 -16.59
C VAL A 195 8.57 -3.21 -16.00
N MET A 196 8.66 -3.56 -14.74
CA MET A 196 7.70 -4.43 -14.05
C MET A 196 7.56 -4.01 -12.58
N PRO A 197 6.42 -4.30 -11.95
CA PRO A 197 6.28 -4.09 -10.52
C PRO A 197 7.29 -4.94 -9.75
N HIS A 198 7.96 -4.33 -8.77
CA HIS A 198 8.86 -5.03 -7.85
C HIS A 198 8.07 -5.77 -6.76
N ALA A 199 8.78 -6.41 -5.82
CA ALA A 199 8.14 -7.03 -4.68
C ALA A 199 7.47 -5.96 -3.78
N GLN A 200 6.36 -6.32 -3.12
CA GLN A 200 5.63 -5.42 -2.22
C GLN A 200 6.54 -4.84 -1.14
N TYR A 201 7.52 -5.61 -0.68
CA TYR A 201 8.52 -5.17 0.30
C TYR A 201 9.19 -3.85 -0.07
N LEU A 202 9.59 -3.66 -1.35
CA LEU A 202 10.20 -2.40 -1.80
C LEU A 202 9.26 -1.21 -1.61
N TYR A 203 7.99 -1.37 -1.96
CA TYR A 203 7.00 -0.29 -1.83
C TYR A 203 6.72 0.05 -0.38
N ASP A 204 6.60 -0.97 0.47
CA ASP A 204 6.43 -0.80 1.92
C ASP A 204 7.60 -0.03 2.54
N ARG A 205 8.83 -0.36 2.11
CA ARG A 205 10.03 0.36 2.57
C ARG A 205 10.09 1.80 2.05
N CYS A 206 9.60 2.04 0.82
CA CYS A 206 9.49 3.40 0.29
C CYS A 206 8.48 4.23 1.07
N ASP A 207 7.33 3.66 1.41
CA ASP A 207 6.32 4.32 2.24
C ASP A 207 6.87 4.66 3.63
N GLU A 208 7.60 3.74 4.27
CA GLU A 208 8.24 3.92 5.58
C GLU A 208 9.37 4.94 5.58
N GLN A 209 10.06 5.08 4.47
CA GLN A 209 11.25 5.92 4.35
C GLN A 209 10.98 7.27 3.70
N GLY A 210 9.74 7.58 3.33
CA GLY A 210 9.41 8.83 2.66
C GLY A 210 9.98 8.95 1.25
N MET A 211 9.96 7.84 0.49
CA MET A 211 10.41 7.79 -0.91
C MET A 211 9.22 7.82 -1.86
N LEU A 212 9.28 8.64 -2.90
CA LEU A 212 8.32 8.61 -3.99
C LEU A 212 8.64 7.45 -4.94
N VAL A 213 7.61 6.82 -5.49
CA VAL A 213 7.78 5.73 -6.43
C VAL A 213 7.02 6.02 -7.72
N TRP A 214 7.72 5.88 -8.84
CA TRP A 214 7.13 5.82 -10.18
C TRP A 214 7.12 4.36 -10.62
N ILE A 215 5.94 3.79 -10.84
CA ILE A 215 5.78 2.41 -11.30
C ILE A 215 5.49 2.42 -12.80
N ASP A 216 6.29 1.70 -13.57
CA ASP A 216 5.97 1.40 -14.96
C ASP A 216 4.87 0.31 -14.98
N ALA A 217 3.80 0.54 -15.76
CA ALA A 217 2.66 -0.36 -15.89
C ALA A 217 2.45 -0.76 -17.36
#